data_114b28a5974061d2d17de6b82a6cc5c6
#
_entry.id   114b28a5974061d2d17de6b82a6cc5c6
#
_cell.length_a   1.000
_cell.length_b   1.000
_cell.length_c   1.000
_cell.angle_alpha   90.00
_cell.angle_beta   90.00
_cell.angle_gamma   90.00
#
_symmetry.space_group_name_H-M   'P 1'
#
loop_
_entity.id
_entity.type
_entity.pdbx_description
1 polymer ?
#
loop_
_entity_poly.entity_id
_entity_poly.type
_entity_poly.pdbx_seq_one_letter_code
_entity_poly.pdbx_strand_id
1 'polypeptide(L)'
;MLKQYFSKNLLEAGVDEVARGCLAGRVYSAAVIWPKELDPDVDHPIIKDSKKLSKQRREYLKDYIEETAIDFSIGWADEECIDNNNILNATYIAMHNAIKGLNVDLDFLIIDGNKFEPYWDRHNECVPHKCIIDGDAKYVPIACASILAKVYHDEYIEKLCEENPELDERYGWRSNMCYGTAQHIEGIKQYGISQYHRKSFGICKNYA
;
A
#
# COMPACT_ATOMS: atom_id res chain seq x y z
N MET A 1 3.93 -9.57 -20.25
CA MET A 1 2.61 -8.96 -19.99
C MET A 1 2.09 -9.57 -18.70
N LEU A 2 1.48 -8.79 -17.81
CA LEU A 2 0.89 -9.30 -16.57
C LEU A 2 -0.35 -10.14 -16.88
N LYS A 3 -0.65 -11.14 -16.02
CA LYS A 3 -1.87 -11.93 -16.11
C LYS A 3 -3.03 -11.11 -15.57
N GLN A 4 -4.17 -11.11 -16.27
CA GLN A 4 -5.37 -10.36 -15.88
C GLN A 4 -5.99 -10.90 -14.58
N TYR A 5 -5.85 -12.19 -14.31
CA TYR A 5 -6.43 -12.88 -13.16
C TYR A 5 -5.57 -14.10 -12.76
N PHE A 6 -5.75 -14.56 -11.53
CA PHE A 6 -5.24 -15.83 -11.05
C PHE A 6 -6.21 -16.98 -11.40
N SER A 7 -7.51 -16.76 -11.15
CA SER A 7 -8.59 -17.71 -11.49
C SER A 7 -9.69 -17.03 -12.31
N LYS A 8 -10.07 -17.63 -13.44
CA LYS A 8 -11.12 -17.09 -14.30
C LYS A 8 -12.51 -17.12 -13.64
N ASN A 9 -12.76 -18.11 -12.78
CA ASN A 9 -14.12 -18.41 -12.27
C ASN A 9 -14.40 -17.84 -10.87
N LEU A 10 -13.41 -17.21 -10.22
CA LEU A 10 -13.55 -16.67 -8.87
C LEU A 10 -13.58 -15.14 -8.90
N LEU A 11 -14.38 -14.51 -8.05
CA LEU A 11 -14.28 -13.08 -7.78
C LEU A 11 -13.09 -12.87 -6.85
N GLU A 12 -11.97 -12.42 -7.40
CA GLU A 12 -10.72 -12.29 -6.68
C GLU A 12 -10.27 -10.85 -6.53
N ALA A 13 -9.67 -10.52 -5.39
CA ALA A 13 -8.97 -9.26 -5.18
C ALA A 13 -7.46 -9.46 -5.10
N GLY A 14 -6.71 -8.56 -5.75
CA GLY A 14 -5.27 -8.41 -5.57
C GLY A 14 -4.97 -7.46 -4.42
N VAL A 15 -4.00 -7.80 -3.57
CA VAL A 15 -3.63 -7.01 -2.37
C VAL A 15 -2.12 -6.81 -2.34
N ASP A 16 -1.70 -5.58 -2.06
CA ASP A 16 -0.30 -5.21 -1.87
C ASP A 16 -0.16 -4.12 -0.81
N GLU A 17 1.06 -3.94 -0.28
CA GLU A 17 1.37 -2.93 0.72
C GLU A 17 2.52 -2.01 0.29
N VAL A 18 2.63 -0.87 1.00
CA VAL A 18 3.73 0.10 0.83
C VAL A 18 4.15 0.70 2.16
N ALA A 19 5.36 1.24 2.20
CA ALA A 19 5.90 2.00 3.33
C ALA A 19 6.25 1.17 4.58
N ARG A 20 6.46 -0.14 4.46
CA ARG A 20 6.94 -0.96 5.60
C ARG A 20 8.28 -0.47 6.16
N GLY A 21 9.17 0.02 5.31
CA GLY A 21 10.51 0.47 5.69
C GLY A 21 10.65 1.94 6.09
N CYS A 22 9.56 2.71 6.11
CA CYS A 22 9.59 4.12 6.50
C CYS A 22 9.85 4.27 8.01
N LEU A 23 10.59 5.32 8.39
CA LEU A 23 10.84 5.66 9.79
C LEU A 23 9.69 6.43 10.44
N ALA A 24 8.80 6.99 9.61
CA ALA A 24 7.63 7.74 10.06
C ALA A 24 6.43 7.45 9.15
N GLY A 25 5.24 7.80 9.60
CA GLY A 25 4.00 7.66 8.86
C GLY A 25 3.42 6.25 8.87
N ARG A 26 2.25 6.15 8.29
CA ARG A 26 1.43 4.93 8.20
C ARG A 26 2.05 3.89 7.27
N VAL A 27 1.72 2.61 7.49
CA VAL A 27 1.82 1.59 6.46
C VAL A 27 0.49 1.53 5.72
N TYR A 28 0.53 1.54 4.40
CA TYR A 28 -0.66 1.51 3.54
C TYR A 28 -0.78 0.17 2.82
N SER A 29 -2.00 -0.21 2.52
CA SER A 29 -2.33 -1.32 1.63
C SER A 29 -3.51 -0.94 0.74
N ALA A 30 -3.64 -1.61 -0.39
CA ALA A 30 -4.81 -1.55 -1.23
C ALA A 30 -5.29 -2.95 -1.58
N ALA A 31 -6.60 -3.09 -1.81
CA ALA A 31 -7.24 -4.27 -2.36
C ALA A 31 -7.99 -3.86 -3.63
N VAL A 32 -7.79 -4.58 -4.73
CA VAL A 32 -8.36 -4.25 -6.04
C VAL A 32 -8.99 -5.47 -6.69
N ILE A 33 -10.26 -5.36 -7.08
CA ILE A 33 -10.97 -6.32 -7.92
C ILE A 33 -10.88 -5.81 -9.35
N TRP A 34 -10.12 -6.51 -10.18
CA TRP A 34 -9.90 -6.13 -11.57
C TRP A 34 -10.82 -6.88 -12.52
N PRO A 35 -11.37 -6.24 -13.59
CA PRO A 35 -12.18 -6.95 -14.59
C PRO A 35 -11.38 -8.07 -15.25
N LYS A 36 -12.03 -9.22 -15.46
CA LYS A 36 -11.43 -10.38 -16.15
C LYS A 36 -11.16 -10.11 -17.62
N GLU A 37 -12.01 -9.29 -18.23
CA GLU A 37 -11.93 -8.87 -19.63
C GLU A 37 -12.10 -7.35 -19.67
N LEU A 38 -11.26 -6.69 -20.44
CA LEU A 38 -11.33 -5.25 -20.71
C LEU A 38 -11.99 -5.06 -22.09
N ASP A 39 -12.63 -3.91 -22.29
CA ASP A 39 -13.23 -3.56 -23.57
C ASP A 39 -12.14 -3.50 -24.66
N PRO A 40 -12.19 -4.37 -25.70
CA PRO A 40 -11.16 -4.40 -26.74
C PRO A 40 -11.16 -3.16 -27.63
N ASP A 41 -12.22 -2.36 -27.62
CA ASP A 41 -12.35 -1.14 -28.42
C ASP A 41 -11.76 0.10 -27.69
N VAL A 42 -11.30 -0.07 -26.44
CA VAL A 42 -10.67 0.98 -25.64
C VAL A 42 -9.16 0.78 -25.56
N ASP A 43 -8.38 1.85 -25.74
CA ASP A 43 -6.94 1.82 -25.54
C ASP A 43 -6.61 1.84 -24.02
N HIS A 44 -6.16 0.71 -23.51
CA HIS A 44 -5.86 0.53 -22.10
C HIS A 44 -4.37 0.78 -21.81
N PRO A 45 -4.02 1.63 -20.83
CA PRO A 45 -2.65 1.86 -20.45
C PRO A 45 -2.00 0.61 -19.87
N ILE A 46 -0.71 0.43 -20.17
CA ILE A 46 0.05 -0.71 -19.64
C ILE A 46 0.30 -0.51 -18.14
N ILE A 47 -0.28 -1.39 -17.34
CA ILE A 47 -0.02 -1.51 -15.89
C ILE A 47 1.29 -2.28 -15.69
N LYS A 48 2.13 -1.77 -14.81
CA LYS A 48 3.45 -2.35 -14.47
C LYS A 48 3.72 -2.19 -12.97
N ASP A 49 4.73 -2.91 -12.48
CA ASP A 49 5.35 -2.73 -11.16
C ASP A 49 5.53 -1.23 -10.83
N SER A 50 4.93 -0.78 -9.73
CA SER A 50 4.87 0.62 -9.31
C SER A 50 6.25 1.27 -9.13
N LYS A 51 7.27 0.48 -8.77
CA LYS A 51 8.66 0.92 -8.54
C LYS A 51 9.37 1.31 -9.84
N LYS A 52 8.86 0.86 -10.99
CA LYS A 52 9.39 1.16 -12.33
C LYS A 52 8.69 2.35 -13.01
N LEU A 53 7.75 2.98 -12.31
CA LEU A 53 6.95 4.09 -12.82
C LEU A 53 7.41 5.42 -12.23
N SER A 54 7.37 6.50 -13.03
CA SER A 54 7.50 7.86 -12.52
C SER A 54 6.28 8.24 -11.66
N LYS A 55 6.41 9.28 -10.81
CA LYS A 55 5.31 9.81 -10.00
C LYS A 55 4.11 10.15 -10.89
N GLN A 56 4.30 10.97 -11.92
CA GLN A 56 3.24 11.36 -12.88
C GLN A 56 2.55 10.14 -13.53
N ARG A 57 3.31 9.09 -13.84
CA ARG A 57 2.71 7.89 -14.45
C ARG A 57 1.90 7.10 -13.43
N ARG A 58 2.30 7.06 -12.15
CA ARG A 58 1.51 6.43 -11.08
C ARG A 58 0.21 7.18 -10.83
N GLU A 59 0.25 8.52 -10.78
CA GLU A 59 -0.94 9.38 -10.62
C GLU A 59 -1.94 9.15 -11.76
N TYR A 60 -1.48 9.19 -13.01
CA TYR A 60 -2.31 8.86 -14.17
C TYR A 60 -2.93 7.47 -14.08
N LEU A 61 -2.15 6.47 -13.65
CA LEU A 61 -2.65 5.09 -13.52
C LEU A 61 -3.58 4.93 -12.32
N LYS A 62 -3.43 5.72 -11.25
CA LYS A 62 -4.39 5.75 -10.14
C LYS A 62 -5.78 6.08 -10.68
N ASP A 63 -5.93 7.20 -11.38
CA ASP A 63 -7.23 7.63 -11.93
C ASP A 63 -7.82 6.55 -12.85
N TYR A 64 -7.00 6.00 -13.73
CA TYR A 64 -7.42 4.90 -14.61
C TYR A 64 -7.85 3.64 -13.85
N ILE A 65 -7.11 3.25 -12.78
CA ILE A 65 -7.45 2.07 -11.98
C ILE A 65 -8.76 2.31 -11.23
N GLU A 66 -8.97 3.49 -10.65
CA GLU A 66 -10.18 3.84 -9.91
C GLU A 66 -11.43 3.85 -10.81
N GLU A 67 -11.28 4.27 -12.08
CA GLU A 67 -12.35 4.26 -13.07
C GLU A 67 -12.66 2.85 -13.63
N THR A 68 -11.65 1.98 -13.71
CA THR A 68 -11.74 0.68 -14.41
C THR A 68 -12.01 -0.49 -13.47
N ALA A 69 -11.50 -0.45 -12.24
CA ALA A 69 -11.68 -1.53 -11.28
C ALA A 69 -13.16 -1.78 -10.98
N ILE A 70 -13.53 -3.05 -10.79
CA ILE A 70 -14.88 -3.41 -10.34
C ILE A 70 -15.14 -2.84 -8.95
N ASP A 71 -14.12 -2.92 -8.09
CA ASP A 71 -14.12 -2.33 -6.76
C ASP A 71 -12.68 -2.20 -6.27
N PHE A 72 -12.41 -1.23 -5.41
CA PHE A 72 -11.13 -1.08 -4.74
C PHE A 72 -11.31 -0.45 -3.37
N SER A 73 -10.35 -0.69 -2.50
CA SER A 73 -10.32 -0.04 -1.20
C SER A 73 -8.89 0.14 -0.70
N ILE A 74 -8.71 1.17 0.14
CA ILE A 74 -7.43 1.51 0.76
C ILE A 74 -7.53 1.25 2.26
N GLY A 75 -6.54 0.56 2.79
CA GLY A 75 -6.38 0.34 4.23
C GLY A 75 -5.03 0.85 4.72
N TRP A 76 -4.95 1.16 6.00
CA TRP A 76 -3.71 1.59 6.63
C TRP A 76 -3.67 1.21 8.11
N ALA A 77 -2.46 1.23 8.67
CA ALA A 77 -2.22 1.20 10.10
C ALA A 77 -1.24 2.33 10.45
N ASP A 78 -1.50 3.06 11.54
CA ASP A 78 -0.71 4.20 11.97
C ASP A 78 0.54 3.79 12.77
N GLU A 79 1.29 4.78 13.17
CA GLU A 79 2.55 4.65 13.89
C GLU A 79 2.35 3.97 15.24
N GLU A 80 1.26 4.27 15.93
CA GLU A 80 0.92 3.66 17.22
C GLU A 80 0.60 2.17 17.05
N CYS A 81 -0.18 1.83 16.05
CA CYS A 81 -0.48 0.44 15.68
C CYS A 81 0.80 -0.33 15.33
N ILE A 82 1.72 0.29 14.56
CA ILE A 82 3.00 -0.30 14.19
C ILE A 82 3.87 -0.55 15.42
N ASP A 83 3.96 0.42 16.33
CA ASP A 83 4.79 0.32 17.52
C ASP A 83 4.26 -0.73 18.52
N ASN A 84 2.93 -0.87 18.62
CA ASN A 84 2.28 -1.83 19.52
C ASN A 84 2.27 -3.27 18.97
N ASN A 85 2.17 -3.45 17.63
CA ASN A 85 1.96 -4.75 17.00
C ASN A 85 3.16 -5.27 16.20
N ASN A 86 4.21 -4.51 16.04
CA ASN A 86 5.29 -4.60 15.04
C ASN A 86 4.81 -4.41 13.60
N ILE A 87 5.77 -4.16 12.68
CA ILE A 87 5.45 -3.84 11.27
C ILE A 87 4.78 -4.99 10.52
N LEU A 88 5.09 -6.24 10.82
CA LEU A 88 4.49 -7.37 10.12
C LEU A 88 3.00 -7.45 10.42
N ASN A 89 2.63 -7.42 11.70
CA ASN A 89 1.23 -7.48 12.12
C ASN A 89 0.46 -6.22 11.71
N ALA A 90 1.07 -5.03 11.82
CA ALA A 90 0.48 -3.79 11.33
C ALA A 90 0.24 -3.81 9.80
N THR A 91 1.13 -4.45 9.03
CA THR A 91 0.90 -4.68 7.60
C THR A 91 -0.33 -5.56 7.35
N TYR A 92 -0.50 -6.65 8.10
CA TYR A 92 -1.69 -7.49 7.98
C TYR A 92 -2.97 -6.73 8.37
N ILE A 93 -2.93 -5.88 9.42
CA ILE A 93 -4.04 -5.01 9.79
C ILE A 93 -4.39 -4.05 8.63
N ALA A 94 -3.39 -3.42 8.01
CA ALA A 94 -3.61 -2.55 6.85
C ALA A 94 -4.23 -3.31 5.66
N MET A 95 -3.74 -4.52 5.35
CA MET A 95 -4.30 -5.39 4.31
C MET A 95 -5.75 -5.78 4.64
N HIS A 96 -6.03 -6.21 5.87
CA HIS A 96 -7.38 -6.56 6.30
C HIS A 96 -8.34 -5.36 6.22
N ASN A 97 -7.87 -4.15 6.59
CA ASN A 97 -8.66 -2.92 6.44
C ASN A 97 -8.98 -2.62 4.98
N ALA A 98 -8.02 -2.82 4.06
CA ALA A 98 -8.25 -2.67 2.63
C ALA A 98 -9.28 -3.69 2.11
N ILE A 99 -9.14 -4.97 2.47
CA ILE A 99 -10.07 -6.02 2.05
C ILE A 99 -11.49 -5.76 2.61
N LYS A 100 -11.57 -5.38 3.88
CA LYS A 100 -12.84 -5.08 4.58
C LYS A 100 -13.60 -3.90 3.95
N GLY A 101 -12.89 -2.95 3.34
CA GLY A 101 -13.48 -1.78 2.71
C GLY A 101 -14.10 -2.05 1.33
N LEU A 102 -13.91 -3.25 0.76
CA LEU A 102 -14.60 -3.64 -0.47
C LEU A 102 -16.09 -3.85 -0.23
N ASN A 103 -16.90 -3.47 -1.22
CA ASN A 103 -18.37 -3.50 -1.13
C ASN A 103 -19.00 -4.85 -1.53
N VAL A 104 -18.18 -5.79 -2.00
CA VAL A 104 -18.62 -7.10 -2.50
C VAL A 104 -17.94 -8.23 -1.74
N ASP A 105 -18.62 -9.38 -1.64
CA ASP A 105 -18.06 -10.60 -1.07
C ASP A 105 -17.08 -11.24 -2.06
N LEU A 106 -15.94 -11.69 -1.55
CA LEU A 106 -14.85 -12.26 -2.34
C LEU A 106 -14.84 -13.79 -2.26
N ASP A 107 -14.54 -14.42 -3.38
CA ASP A 107 -14.26 -15.85 -3.44
C ASP A 107 -12.78 -16.15 -3.12
N PHE A 108 -11.87 -15.21 -3.41
CA PHE A 108 -10.44 -15.47 -3.33
C PHE A 108 -9.61 -14.19 -3.18
N LEU A 109 -8.43 -14.32 -2.55
CA LEU A 109 -7.44 -13.26 -2.43
C LEU A 109 -6.10 -13.70 -3.06
N ILE A 110 -5.50 -12.82 -3.84
CA ILE A 110 -4.10 -12.93 -4.28
C ILE A 110 -3.29 -11.82 -3.61
N ILE A 111 -2.31 -12.23 -2.82
CA ILE A 111 -1.56 -11.35 -1.94
C ILE A 111 -0.12 -11.23 -2.44
N ASP A 112 0.44 -10.02 -2.55
CA ASP A 112 1.88 -9.89 -2.78
C ASP A 112 2.68 -10.41 -1.59
N GLY A 113 3.80 -11.08 -1.89
CA GLY A 113 4.70 -11.61 -0.87
C GLY A 113 4.55 -13.10 -0.60
N ASN A 114 5.04 -13.55 0.56
CA ASN A 114 5.18 -14.97 0.92
C ASN A 114 4.40 -15.39 2.17
N LYS A 115 3.78 -14.43 2.87
CA LYS A 115 3.00 -14.66 4.10
C LYS A 115 1.83 -13.69 4.18
N PHE A 116 0.72 -14.19 4.71
CA PHE A 116 -0.48 -13.42 4.99
C PHE A 116 -1.20 -14.05 6.17
N GLU A 117 -1.77 -13.22 7.05
CA GLU A 117 -2.66 -13.70 8.11
C GLU A 117 -4.06 -13.91 7.52
N PRO A 118 -4.71 -15.07 7.70
CA PRO A 118 -6.03 -15.35 7.12
C PRO A 118 -7.05 -14.26 7.42
N TYR A 119 -7.81 -13.87 6.41
CA TYR A 119 -8.89 -12.90 6.53
C TYR A 119 -10.23 -13.61 6.68
N TRP A 120 -11.03 -13.16 7.64
CA TRP A 120 -12.38 -13.64 7.91
C TRP A 120 -13.37 -12.54 7.51
N ASP A 121 -14.31 -12.90 6.65
CA ASP A 121 -15.30 -11.98 6.12
C ASP A 121 -16.39 -11.62 7.14
N ARG A 122 -17.38 -10.83 6.70
CA ARG A 122 -18.53 -10.43 7.54
C ARG A 122 -19.44 -11.58 7.94
N HIS A 123 -19.35 -12.72 7.27
CA HIS A 123 -20.10 -13.95 7.59
C HIS A 123 -19.30 -14.88 8.50
N ASN A 124 -18.11 -14.45 8.92
CA ASN A 124 -17.15 -15.24 9.70
C ASN A 124 -16.67 -16.50 8.94
N GLU A 125 -16.55 -16.36 7.61
CA GLU A 125 -15.96 -17.36 6.74
C GLU A 125 -14.54 -16.95 6.35
N CYS A 126 -13.59 -17.91 6.40
CA CYS A 126 -12.21 -17.64 5.99
C CYS A 126 -12.14 -17.54 4.48
N VAL A 127 -11.79 -16.35 3.95
CA VAL A 127 -11.60 -16.17 2.51
C VAL A 127 -10.32 -16.87 2.06
N PRO A 128 -10.41 -17.84 1.12
CA PRO A 128 -9.24 -18.53 0.60
C PRO A 128 -8.25 -17.55 -0.04
N HIS A 129 -6.96 -17.78 0.14
CA HIS A 129 -5.94 -16.89 -0.41
C HIS A 129 -4.72 -17.63 -0.97
N LYS A 130 -3.95 -16.92 -1.80
CA LYS A 130 -2.64 -17.33 -2.31
C LYS A 130 -1.64 -16.19 -2.20
N CYS A 131 -0.56 -16.40 -1.45
CA CYS A 131 0.59 -15.50 -1.48
C CYS A 131 1.41 -15.74 -2.74
N ILE A 132 1.83 -14.66 -3.40
CA ILE A 132 2.55 -14.70 -4.68
C ILE A 132 3.76 -13.77 -4.56
N ILE A 133 4.94 -14.35 -4.50
CA ILE A 133 6.21 -13.60 -4.47
C ILE A 133 6.33 -12.80 -5.78
N ASP A 134 6.65 -11.50 -5.69
CA ASP A 134 6.68 -10.56 -6.82
C ASP A 134 5.35 -10.58 -7.60
N GLY A 135 4.24 -10.58 -6.89
CA GLY A 135 2.90 -10.66 -7.46
C GLY A 135 2.55 -9.45 -8.32
N ASP A 136 3.04 -8.26 -7.93
CA ASP A 136 2.93 -6.98 -8.67
C ASP A 136 3.61 -7.03 -10.06
N ALA A 137 4.59 -7.90 -10.24
CA ALA A 137 5.22 -8.18 -11.52
C ALA A 137 4.56 -9.33 -12.30
N LYS A 138 3.51 -9.97 -11.77
CA LYS A 138 2.88 -11.17 -12.34
C LYS A 138 1.40 -11.02 -12.64
N TYR A 139 0.65 -10.29 -11.81
CA TYR A 139 -0.80 -10.16 -11.88
C TYR A 139 -1.26 -8.71 -11.85
N VAL A 140 -2.18 -8.36 -12.77
CA VAL A 140 -2.73 -7.00 -12.88
C VAL A 140 -3.40 -6.54 -11.59
N PRO A 141 -4.26 -7.33 -10.90
CA PRO A 141 -4.90 -6.88 -9.67
C PRO A 141 -3.91 -6.49 -8.57
N ILE A 142 -2.81 -7.26 -8.41
CA ILE A 142 -1.76 -6.95 -7.42
C ILE A 142 -0.97 -5.70 -7.84
N ALA A 143 -0.64 -5.56 -9.14
CA ALA A 143 0.05 -4.37 -9.64
C ALA A 143 -0.79 -3.09 -9.48
N CYS A 144 -2.12 -3.18 -9.67
CA CYS A 144 -3.05 -2.09 -9.39
C CYS A 144 -3.05 -1.73 -7.90
N ALA A 145 -3.12 -2.72 -7.02
CA ALA A 145 -3.05 -2.51 -5.57
C ALA A 145 -1.73 -1.83 -5.16
N SER A 146 -0.59 -2.28 -5.72
CA SER A 146 0.72 -1.66 -5.51
C SER A 146 0.75 -0.18 -5.89
N ILE A 147 0.18 0.17 -7.06
CA ILE A 147 0.09 1.55 -7.53
C ILE A 147 -0.78 2.39 -6.61
N LEU A 148 -1.99 1.93 -6.29
CA LEU A 148 -2.91 2.66 -5.42
C LEU A 148 -2.32 2.86 -4.04
N ALA A 149 -1.83 1.81 -3.38
CA ALA A 149 -1.20 1.91 -2.06
C ALA A 149 -0.06 2.94 -2.06
N LYS A 150 0.78 2.95 -3.13
CA LYS A 150 1.90 3.90 -3.25
C LYS A 150 1.43 5.34 -3.44
N VAL A 151 0.43 5.59 -4.28
CA VAL A 151 -0.03 6.96 -4.54
C VAL A 151 -0.74 7.52 -3.30
N TYR A 152 -1.63 6.77 -2.67
CA TYR A 152 -2.31 7.20 -1.44
C TYR A 152 -1.37 7.42 -0.26
N HIS A 153 -0.31 6.61 -0.15
CA HIS A 153 0.74 6.86 0.84
C HIS A 153 1.48 8.18 0.55
N ASP A 154 1.90 8.41 -0.69
CA ASP A 154 2.65 9.62 -1.05
C ASP A 154 1.80 10.88 -0.88
N GLU A 155 0.52 10.86 -1.28
CA GLU A 155 -0.46 11.93 -1.04
C GLU A 155 -0.63 12.23 0.47
N TYR A 156 -0.69 11.19 1.30
CA TYR A 156 -0.75 11.37 2.76
C TYR A 156 0.47 12.08 3.31
N ILE A 157 1.69 11.72 2.86
CA ILE A 157 2.92 12.39 3.30
C ILE A 157 2.99 13.83 2.81
N GLU A 158 2.60 14.10 1.57
CA GLU A 158 2.52 15.45 1.03
C GLU A 158 1.57 16.32 1.84
N LYS A 159 0.38 15.81 2.15
CA LYS A 159 -0.59 16.49 3.00
C LYS A 159 -0.06 16.76 4.41
N LEU A 160 0.62 15.81 5.04
CA LEU A 160 1.27 16.04 6.34
C LEU A 160 2.28 17.18 6.29
N CYS A 161 3.08 17.26 5.21
CA CYS A 161 4.05 18.34 5.02
C CYS A 161 3.40 19.67 4.65
N GLU A 162 2.19 19.68 4.08
CA GLU A 162 1.40 20.91 3.85
C GLU A 162 0.84 21.46 5.16
N GLU A 163 0.29 20.57 5.98
CA GLU A 163 -0.28 20.93 7.28
C GLU A 163 0.79 21.27 8.32
N ASN A 164 2.00 20.69 8.19
CA ASN A 164 3.13 20.85 9.11
C ASN A 164 4.45 21.04 8.33
N PRO A 165 4.71 22.25 7.78
CA PRO A 165 5.88 22.49 6.92
C PRO A 165 7.24 22.17 7.58
N GLU A 166 7.33 22.28 8.90
CA GLU A 166 8.52 21.96 9.65
C GLU A 166 8.93 20.48 9.54
N LEU A 167 8.02 19.56 9.20
CA LEU A 167 8.35 18.15 9.00
C LEU A 167 9.22 17.95 7.77
N ASP A 168 8.92 18.67 6.69
CA ASP A 168 9.76 18.64 5.50
C ASP A 168 11.10 19.36 5.71
N GLU A 169 11.07 20.53 6.34
CA GLU A 169 12.30 21.31 6.65
C GLU A 169 13.29 20.50 7.51
N ARG A 170 12.80 19.76 8.52
CA ARG A 170 13.63 18.98 9.44
C ARG A 170 14.07 17.64 8.86
N TYR A 171 13.18 16.94 8.18
CA TYR A 171 13.36 15.51 7.85
C TYR A 171 13.39 15.24 6.34
N GLY A 172 13.03 16.21 5.48
CA GLY A 172 13.02 16.09 4.02
C GLY A 172 11.93 15.14 3.50
N TRP A 173 10.77 15.08 4.16
CA TRP A 173 9.74 14.06 3.89
C TRP A 173 9.14 14.14 2.50
N ARG A 174 9.00 15.34 1.89
CA ARG A 174 8.53 15.47 0.50
C ARG A 174 9.42 14.76 -0.50
N SER A 175 10.73 14.68 -0.23
CA SER A 175 11.68 14.03 -1.14
C SER A 175 11.89 12.56 -0.83
N ASN A 176 11.85 12.17 0.45
CA ASN A 176 12.18 10.81 0.88
C ASN A 176 10.97 9.96 1.27
N MET A 177 9.75 10.52 1.25
CA MET A 177 8.51 9.83 1.62
C MET A 177 8.63 9.03 2.93
N CYS A 178 9.23 9.66 3.95
CA CYS A 178 9.50 9.13 5.28
C CYS A 178 10.47 7.93 5.33
N TYR A 179 11.12 7.56 4.23
CA TYR A 179 12.17 6.54 4.25
C TYR A 179 13.44 7.07 4.94
N GLY A 180 14.22 6.17 5.53
CA GLY A 180 15.43 6.47 6.31
C GLY A 180 16.62 6.89 5.45
N THR A 181 16.52 7.99 4.72
CA THR A 181 17.62 8.61 4.00
C THR A 181 18.60 9.29 4.94
N ALA A 182 19.80 9.63 4.47
CA ALA A 182 20.79 10.37 5.26
C ALA A 182 20.22 11.69 5.81
N GLN A 183 19.43 12.43 5.02
CA GLN A 183 18.76 13.65 5.43
C GLN A 183 17.76 13.39 6.57
N HIS A 184 16.92 12.37 6.47
CA HIS A 184 15.95 12.02 7.51
C HIS A 184 16.64 11.62 8.82
N ILE A 185 17.69 10.78 8.72
CA ILE A 185 18.48 10.36 9.88
C ILE A 185 19.17 11.55 10.55
N GLU A 186 19.75 12.48 9.79
CA GLU A 186 20.37 13.68 10.33
C GLU A 186 19.36 14.61 10.99
N GLY A 187 18.16 14.76 10.38
CA GLY A 187 17.05 15.49 10.98
C GLY A 187 16.64 14.91 12.34
N ILE A 188 16.55 13.58 12.45
CA ILE A 188 16.25 12.92 13.74
C ILE A 188 17.35 13.21 14.78
N LYS A 189 18.64 13.17 14.41
CA LYS A 189 19.73 13.48 15.33
C LYS A 189 19.68 14.92 15.84
N GLN A 190 19.31 15.85 14.97
CA GLN A 190 19.31 17.28 15.28
C GLN A 190 18.05 17.73 16.03
N TYR A 191 16.88 17.23 15.66
CA TYR A 191 15.58 17.71 16.14
C TYR A 191 14.81 16.70 16.97
N GLY A 192 15.32 15.46 17.11
CA GLY A 192 14.57 14.36 17.71
C GLY A 192 13.53 13.78 16.77
N ILE A 193 12.61 13.01 17.32
CA ILE A 193 11.47 12.43 16.59
C ILE A 193 10.22 13.29 16.76
N SER A 194 9.36 13.31 15.73
CA SER A 194 8.00 13.87 15.81
C SER A 194 7.00 12.81 16.25
N GLN A 195 5.76 13.21 16.51
CA GLN A 195 4.65 12.29 16.85
C GLN A 195 4.35 11.25 15.75
N TYR A 196 4.74 11.51 14.51
CA TYR A 196 4.54 10.62 13.36
C TYR A 196 5.65 9.59 13.18
N HIS A 197 6.73 9.65 13.96
CA HIS A 197 7.79 8.66 13.86
C HIS A 197 7.42 7.35 14.54
N ARG A 198 7.88 6.26 13.95
CA ARG A 198 7.71 4.91 14.49
C ARG A 198 8.79 4.67 15.55
N LYS A 199 8.41 4.79 16.80
CA LYS A 199 9.34 4.72 17.96
C LYS A 199 10.11 3.41 18.03
N SER A 200 9.53 2.33 17.54
CA SER A 200 10.13 0.99 17.49
C SER A 200 11.15 0.80 16.35
N PHE A 201 11.35 1.81 15.47
CA PHE A 201 12.18 1.66 14.25
C PHE A 201 13.57 2.26 14.37
N GLY A 202 14.57 1.48 13.92
CA GLY A 202 15.93 1.96 13.64
C GLY A 202 16.44 2.98 14.67
N ILE A 203 16.87 4.13 14.17
CA ILE A 203 17.38 5.23 14.98
C ILE A 203 16.31 5.87 15.88
N CYS A 204 15.03 5.80 15.53
CA CYS A 204 13.95 6.40 16.31
C CYS A 204 13.91 5.87 17.76
N LYS A 205 14.30 4.60 17.98
CA LYS A 205 14.39 3.98 19.32
C LYS A 205 15.26 4.76 20.31
N ASN A 206 16.24 5.50 19.82
CA ASN A 206 17.18 6.24 20.67
C ASN A 206 16.60 7.60 21.11
N TYR A 207 15.43 7.98 20.59
CA TYR A 207 14.78 9.28 20.81
C TYR A 207 13.33 9.13 21.29
N ALA A 208 12.88 7.90 21.54
CA ALA A 208 11.52 7.55 21.99
C ALA A 208 11.39 7.64 23.52
#